data_49f4b6215100a8169f50b5b0b9245f05
#
_entry.id   49f4b6215100a8169f50b5b0b9245f05
#
_cell.length_a   1.000
_cell.length_b   1.000
_cell.length_c   1.000
_cell.angle_alpha   90.00
_cell.angle_beta   90.00
_cell.angle_gamma   90.00
#
_symmetry.space_group_name_H-M   'P 1'
#
loop_
_entity.id
_entity.type
_entity.pdbx_description
1 polymer ?
#
loop_
_entity_poly.entity_id
_entity_poly.type
_entity_poly.pdbx_seq_one_letter_code
_entity_poly.pdbx_strand_id
1 'polypeptide(L)'
;MSRKVVLDTNCLVQIISAHSPYRPAWMAFREGRYTLCVSNDILNEYSEILERVANAAVAHNIVNAIIRSPYTQMFDPHFHFGLIEQDLDDNKFVDCAIVAAADYIVSEDAHFRILETIPFPSVCVKRLEEFMQDLQK
;
A
#
# COMPACT_ATOMS: atom_id res chain seq x y z
N MET A 1 -8.36 7.68 16.03
CA MET A 1 -8.84 7.29 14.70
C MET A 1 -7.73 6.62 13.92
N SER A 2 -8.06 5.54 13.27
CA SER A 2 -7.10 4.76 12.50
C SER A 2 -6.83 5.40 11.13
N ARG A 3 -5.56 5.47 10.74
CA ARG A 3 -5.18 5.93 9.41
C ARG A 3 -5.57 4.88 8.38
N LYS A 4 -6.01 5.33 7.22
CA LYS A 4 -6.23 4.46 6.06
C LYS A 4 -5.07 4.65 5.08
N VAL A 5 -4.40 3.57 4.74
CA VAL A 5 -3.15 3.61 4.00
C VAL A 5 -3.18 2.60 2.86
N VAL A 6 -2.65 3.00 1.71
CA VAL A 6 -2.36 2.09 0.60
C VAL A 6 -0.85 1.93 0.51
N LEU A 7 -0.35 0.70 0.47
CA LEU A 7 1.08 0.42 0.35
C LEU A 7 1.42 -0.01 -1.08
N ASP A 8 2.33 0.71 -1.72
CA ASP A 8 2.96 0.25 -2.94
C ASP A 8 3.70 -1.07 -2.66
N THR A 9 3.74 -1.96 -3.64
CA THR A 9 4.28 -3.31 -3.46
C THR A 9 5.72 -3.31 -2.95
N ASN A 10 6.58 -2.45 -3.48
CA ASN A 10 7.97 -2.39 -3.03
C ASN A 10 8.08 -1.95 -1.57
N CYS A 11 7.18 -1.09 -1.12
CA CYS A 11 7.13 -0.68 0.27
C CYS A 11 6.69 -1.84 1.16
N LEU A 12 5.69 -2.62 0.73
CA LEU A 12 5.28 -3.81 1.48
C LEU A 12 6.45 -4.78 1.64
N VAL A 13 7.20 -5.04 0.56
CA VAL A 13 8.37 -5.92 0.61
C VAL A 13 9.35 -5.46 1.67
N GLN A 14 9.64 -4.15 1.74
CA GLN A 14 10.57 -3.63 2.73
C GLN A 14 10.02 -3.71 4.16
N ILE A 15 8.72 -3.56 4.32
CA ILE A 15 8.07 -3.60 5.63
C ILE A 15 8.09 -5.01 6.22
N ILE A 16 7.89 -6.04 5.40
CA ILE A 16 7.82 -7.43 5.91
C ILE A 16 9.19 -8.06 6.13
N SER A 17 10.25 -7.48 5.60
CA SER A 17 11.60 -8.03 5.76
C SER A 17 12.03 -7.99 7.22
N ALA A 18 12.52 -9.14 7.75
CA ALA A 18 12.83 -9.30 9.16
C ALA A 18 13.91 -8.34 9.66
N HIS A 19 14.84 -7.95 8.78
CA HIS A 19 15.98 -7.10 9.13
C HIS A 19 15.83 -5.67 8.64
N SER A 20 14.68 -5.33 8.06
CA SER A 20 14.44 -3.98 7.56
C SER A 20 14.21 -3.00 8.71
N PRO A 21 14.72 -1.76 8.59
CA PRO A 21 14.39 -0.70 9.56
C PRO A 21 12.90 -0.34 9.52
N TYR A 22 12.16 -0.77 8.50
CA TYR A 22 10.73 -0.50 8.35
C TYR A 22 9.84 -1.62 8.89
N ARG A 23 10.43 -2.68 9.43
CA ARG A 23 9.69 -3.80 10.03
C ARG A 23 8.65 -3.34 11.07
N PRO A 24 8.90 -2.32 11.90
CA PRO A 24 7.88 -1.85 12.84
C PRO A 24 6.55 -1.45 12.19
N ALA A 25 6.55 -1.06 10.91
CA ALA A 25 5.29 -0.77 10.21
C ALA A 25 4.45 -2.03 9.98
N TRP A 26 5.07 -3.20 9.79
CA TRP A 26 4.33 -4.47 9.71
C TRP A 26 3.72 -4.81 11.06
N MET A 27 4.48 -4.63 12.13
CA MET A 27 3.97 -4.87 13.49
C MET A 27 2.82 -3.90 13.82
N ALA A 28 2.94 -2.64 13.40
CA ALA A 28 1.87 -1.66 13.59
C ALA A 28 0.58 -2.07 12.88
N PHE A 29 0.68 -2.65 11.68
CA PHE A 29 -0.48 -3.18 10.97
C PHE A 29 -1.12 -4.32 11.78
N ARG A 30 -0.32 -5.25 12.28
CA ARG A 30 -0.82 -6.38 13.05
C ARG A 30 -1.48 -5.94 14.35
N GLU A 31 -1.07 -4.81 14.89
CA GLU A 31 -1.63 -4.23 16.11
C GLU A 31 -2.83 -3.32 15.85
N GLY A 32 -3.19 -3.11 14.58
CA GLY A 32 -4.32 -2.27 14.23
C GLY A 32 -4.07 -0.78 14.31
N ARG A 33 -2.82 -0.36 14.22
CA ARG A 33 -2.47 1.07 14.30
C ARG A 33 -2.77 1.82 13.02
N TYR A 34 -3.01 1.12 11.94
CA TYR A 34 -3.55 1.69 10.70
C TYR A 34 -4.37 0.63 9.98
N THR A 35 -5.20 1.09 9.06
CA THR A 35 -6.00 0.23 8.19
C THR A 35 -5.30 0.14 6.84
N LEU A 36 -5.05 -1.07 6.37
CA LEU A 36 -4.49 -1.30 5.05
C LEU A 36 -5.62 -1.46 4.04
N CYS A 37 -5.64 -0.58 3.04
CA CYS A 37 -6.63 -0.61 1.97
C CYS A 37 -6.04 -1.33 0.77
N VAL A 38 -6.75 -2.32 0.26
CA VAL A 38 -6.31 -3.14 -0.86
C VAL A 38 -7.46 -3.40 -1.82
N SER A 39 -7.10 -3.79 -3.05
CA SER A 39 -8.03 -4.33 -4.03
C SER A 39 -7.54 -5.71 -4.45
N ASN A 40 -8.35 -6.44 -5.22
CA ASN A 40 -7.91 -7.72 -5.76
C ASN A 40 -6.65 -7.56 -6.64
N ASP A 41 -6.60 -6.52 -7.46
CA ASP A 41 -5.44 -6.26 -8.31
C ASP A 41 -4.17 -6.02 -7.48
N ILE A 42 -4.30 -5.27 -6.38
CA ILE A 42 -3.17 -5.01 -5.47
C ILE A 42 -2.71 -6.32 -4.81
N LEU A 43 -3.64 -7.12 -4.31
CA LEU A 43 -3.30 -8.39 -3.67
C LEU A 43 -2.62 -9.35 -4.65
N ASN A 44 -3.07 -9.37 -5.91
CA ASN A 44 -2.45 -10.20 -6.94
C ASN A 44 -1.01 -9.76 -7.20
N GLU A 45 -0.75 -8.46 -7.26
CA GLU A 45 0.62 -7.95 -7.43
C GLU A 45 1.48 -8.25 -6.20
N TYR A 46 0.95 -8.08 -4.99
CA TYR A 46 1.67 -8.45 -3.77
C TYR A 46 2.11 -9.91 -3.84
N SER A 47 1.20 -10.81 -4.20
CA SER A 47 1.50 -12.23 -4.30
C SER A 47 2.57 -12.51 -5.35
N GLU A 48 2.42 -11.93 -6.53
CA GLU A 48 3.35 -12.12 -7.64
C GLU A 48 4.77 -11.66 -7.30
N ILE A 49 4.90 -10.47 -6.74
CA ILE A 49 6.21 -9.90 -6.43
C ILE A 49 6.84 -10.62 -5.24
N LEU A 50 6.07 -10.95 -4.19
CA LEU A 50 6.59 -11.68 -3.04
C LEU A 50 7.07 -13.08 -3.45
N GLU A 51 6.36 -13.74 -4.36
CA GLU A 51 6.80 -15.03 -4.86
C GLU A 51 8.13 -14.92 -5.61
N ARG A 52 8.29 -13.82 -6.38
CA ARG A 52 9.51 -13.59 -7.15
C ARG A 52 10.71 -13.23 -6.27
N VAL A 53 10.53 -12.34 -5.28
CA VAL A 53 11.64 -11.84 -4.47
C VAL A 53 11.95 -12.72 -3.26
N ALA A 54 11.04 -13.56 -2.85
CA ALA A 54 11.22 -14.49 -1.74
C ALA A 54 10.91 -15.92 -2.18
N ASN A 55 9.66 -16.36 -1.98
CA ASN A 55 9.20 -17.68 -2.45
C ASN A 55 7.67 -17.75 -2.31
N ALA A 56 7.09 -18.84 -2.82
CA ALA A 56 5.64 -19.07 -2.80
C ALA A 56 5.08 -19.14 -1.37
N ALA A 57 5.83 -19.74 -0.44
CA ALA A 57 5.38 -19.89 0.94
C ALA A 57 5.25 -18.52 1.64
N VAL A 58 6.24 -17.65 1.45
CA VAL A 58 6.21 -16.29 2.00
C VAL A 58 5.06 -15.50 1.40
N ALA A 59 4.89 -15.56 0.07
CA ALA A 59 3.80 -14.87 -0.61
C ALA A 59 2.44 -15.30 -0.05
N HIS A 60 2.24 -16.61 0.07
CA HIS A 60 1.00 -17.17 0.58
C HIS A 60 0.73 -16.69 2.02
N ASN A 61 1.74 -16.78 2.88
CA ASN A 61 1.59 -16.43 4.29
C ASN A 61 1.29 -14.95 4.49
N ILE A 62 1.99 -14.08 3.76
CA ILE A 62 1.80 -12.62 3.89
C ILE A 62 0.43 -12.21 3.33
N VAL A 63 0.06 -12.69 2.15
CA VAL A 63 -1.22 -12.33 1.55
C VAL A 63 -2.38 -12.84 2.41
N ASN A 64 -2.27 -14.07 2.93
CA ASN A 64 -3.29 -14.59 3.85
C ASN A 64 -3.37 -13.78 5.14
N ALA A 65 -2.24 -13.35 5.69
CA ALA A 65 -2.24 -12.51 6.88
C ALA A 65 -2.98 -11.20 6.62
N ILE A 66 -2.79 -10.62 5.43
CA ILE A 66 -3.49 -9.39 5.05
C ILE A 66 -5.00 -9.67 4.89
N ILE A 67 -5.36 -10.70 4.14
CA ILE A 67 -6.79 -11.02 3.86
C ILE A 67 -7.54 -11.31 5.16
N ARG A 68 -6.92 -12.00 6.11
CA ARG A 68 -7.57 -12.40 7.35
C ARG A 68 -7.56 -11.32 8.43
N SER A 69 -6.80 -10.26 8.24
CA SER A 69 -6.68 -9.21 9.25
C SER A 69 -7.98 -8.41 9.36
N PRO A 70 -8.46 -8.14 10.59
CA PRO A 70 -9.58 -7.22 10.78
C PRO A 70 -9.23 -5.77 10.44
N TYR A 71 -7.94 -5.48 10.22
CA TYR A 71 -7.43 -4.15 9.90
C TYR A 71 -7.19 -3.94 8.41
N THR A 72 -7.65 -4.86 7.58
CA THR A 72 -7.62 -4.74 6.13
C THR A 72 -9.01 -4.39 5.62
N GLN A 73 -9.10 -3.42 4.71
CA GLN A 73 -10.33 -3.12 4.01
C GLN A 73 -10.15 -3.39 2.53
N MET A 74 -11.09 -4.16 1.99
CA MET A 74 -11.10 -4.51 0.56
C MET A 74 -11.95 -3.52 -0.20
N PHE A 75 -11.40 -3.02 -1.29
CA PHE A 75 -12.09 -2.13 -2.20
C PHE A 75 -11.96 -2.67 -3.62
N ASP A 76 -13.02 -2.52 -4.41
CA ASP A 76 -13.02 -2.94 -5.80
C ASP A 76 -13.40 -1.72 -6.65
N PRO A 77 -12.40 -0.94 -7.13
CA PRO A 77 -12.69 0.28 -7.87
C PRO A 77 -13.44 -0.01 -9.16
N HIS A 78 -14.59 0.65 -9.32
CA HIS A 78 -15.38 0.56 -10.54
C HIS A 78 -14.91 1.55 -11.60
N PHE A 79 -14.16 2.58 -11.20
CA PHE A 79 -13.63 3.60 -12.09
C PHE A 79 -12.12 3.55 -12.08
N HIS A 80 -11.54 3.75 -13.26
CA HIS A 80 -10.09 3.82 -13.43
C HIS A 80 -9.74 5.25 -13.81
N PHE A 81 -9.13 5.97 -12.87
CA PHE A 81 -8.88 7.40 -13.03
C PHE A 81 -7.70 7.73 -13.95
N GLY A 82 -6.74 6.79 -14.08
CA GLY A 82 -5.62 6.94 -15.00
C GLY A 82 -4.73 8.13 -14.71
N LEU A 83 -4.51 8.48 -13.45
CA LEU A 83 -3.78 9.68 -13.07
C LEU A 83 -2.28 9.58 -13.32
N ILE A 84 -1.72 8.37 -13.37
CA ILE A 84 -0.30 8.15 -13.65
C ILE A 84 -0.19 7.62 -15.09
N GLU A 85 0.44 8.40 -15.95
CA GLU A 85 0.56 8.05 -17.36
C GLU A 85 1.85 7.29 -17.67
N GLN A 86 2.91 7.51 -16.89
CA GLN A 86 4.22 6.91 -17.12
C GLN A 86 4.25 5.41 -16.82
N ASP A 87 3.45 4.96 -15.85
CA ASP A 87 3.36 3.56 -15.48
C ASP A 87 1.91 3.25 -15.11
N LEU A 88 1.20 2.61 -16.03
CA LEU A 88 -0.23 2.30 -15.86
C LEU A 88 -0.46 1.28 -14.75
N ASP A 89 0.52 0.43 -14.45
CA ASP A 89 0.41 -0.55 -13.36
C ASP A 89 0.28 0.12 -11.99
N ASP A 90 0.85 1.32 -11.83
CA ASP A 90 0.78 2.05 -10.57
C ASP A 90 -0.61 2.59 -10.28
N ASN A 91 -1.45 2.72 -11.32
CA ASN A 91 -2.79 3.28 -11.15
C ASN A 91 -3.71 2.44 -10.26
N LYS A 92 -3.46 1.13 -10.11
CA LYS A 92 -4.26 0.31 -9.21
C LYS A 92 -4.20 0.81 -7.76
N PHE A 93 -3.04 1.31 -7.34
CA PHE A 93 -2.85 1.87 -5.99
C PHE A 93 -3.58 3.20 -5.86
N VAL A 94 -3.49 4.04 -6.89
CA VAL A 94 -4.16 5.34 -6.91
C VAL A 94 -5.67 5.16 -6.89
N ASP A 95 -6.20 4.29 -7.74
CA ASP A 95 -7.64 4.04 -7.82
C ASP A 95 -8.17 3.52 -6.49
N CYS A 96 -7.44 2.61 -5.84
CA CYS A 96 -7.80 2.09 -4.54
C CYS A 96 -7.81 3.21 -3.49
N ALA A 97 -6.78 4.07 -3.48
CA ALA A 97 -6.68 5.16 -2.53
C ALA A 97 -7.85 6.14 -2.67
N ILE A 98 -8.26 6.44 -3.90
CA ILE A 98 -9.39 7.33 -4.15
C ILE A 98 -10.70 6.72 -3.65
N VAL A 99 -10.97 5.47 -4.04
CA VAL A 99 -12.22 4.78 -3.67
C VAL A 99 -12.29 4.57 -2.16
N ALA A 100 -11.17 4.26 -1.53
CA ALA A 100 -11.10 4.04 -0.08
C ALA A 100 -11.12 5.35 0.71
N ALA A 101 -10.93 6.48 0.06
CA ALA A 101 -10.65 7.75 0.72
C ALA A 101 -9.46 7.60 1.69
N ALA A 102 -8.40 6.97 1.21
CA ALA A 102 -7.22 6.71 2.03
C ALA A 102 -6.54 8.02 2.42
N ASP A 103 -5.91 8.03 3.58
CA ASP A 103 -5.18 9.20 4.04
C ASP A 103 -3.93 9.44 3.18
N TYR A 104 -3.27 8.37 2.74
CA TYR A 104 -2.14 8.50 1.81
C TYR A 104 -1.76 7.14 1.22
N ILE A 105 -0.97 7.22 0.14
CA ILE A 105 -0.26 6.07 -0.42
C ILE A 105 1.17 6.15 0.09
N VAL A 106 1.76 5.01 0.47
CA VAL A 106 3.18 4.91 0.81
C VAL A 106 3.92 4.39 -0.41
N SER A 107 4.81 5.18 -0.97
CA SER A 107 5.60 4.81 -2.14
C SER A 107 6.93 5.55 -2.18
N GLU A 108 7.98 4.85 -2.63
CA GLU A 108 9.28 5.44 -2.94
C GLU A 108 9.41 5.77 -4.42
N ASP A 109 8.43 5.37 -5.25
CA ASP A 109 8.49 5.55 -6.69
C ASP A 109 8.18 6.99 -7.07
N ALA A 110 9.09 7.58 -7.86
CA ALA A 110 8.96 8.97 -8.31
C ALA A 110 7.71 9.20 -9.18
N HIS A 111 7.18 8.16 -9.85
CA HIS A 111 5.98 8.29 -10.67
C HIS A 111 4.76 8.77 -9.87
N PHE A 112 4.70 8.45 -8.58
CA PHE A 112 3.59 8.90 -7.74
C PHE A 112 3.63 10.39 -7.42
N ARG A 113 4.76 11.06 -7.66
CA ARG A 113 4.87 12.50 -7.37
C ARG A 113 3.96 13.36 -8.24
N ILE A 114 3.56 12.86 -9.41
CA ILE A 114 2.62 13.57 -10.28
C ILE A 114 1.29 13.85 -9.56
N LEU A 115 0.93 13.00 -8.59
CA LEU A 115 -0.31 13.14 -7.84
C LEU A 115 -0.34 14.43 -7.00
N GLU A 116 0.82 14.95 -6.61
CA GLU A 116 0.93 16.19 -5.85
C GLU A 116 0.51 17.42 -6.67
N THR A 117 0.54 17.30 -8.00
CA THR A 117 0.17 18.37 -8.92
C THR A 117 -1.29 18.34 -9.31
N ILE A 118 -2.03 17.30 -8.91
CA ILE A 118 -3.43 17.11 -9.30
C ILE A 118 -4.33 17.55 -8.15
N PRO A 119 -5.12 18.63 -8.33
CA PRO A 119 -5.94 19.14 -7.24
C PRO A 119 -7.17 18.29 -6.96
N PHE A 120 -7.68 17.54 -7.96
CA PHE A 120 -8.86 16.70 -7.78
C PHE A 120 -8.90 15.60 -8.84
N PRO A 121 -9.10 14.33 -8.42
CA PRO A 121 -9.15 13.90 -7.02
C PRO A 121 -7.79 14.04 -6.34
N SER A 122 -7.80 14.47 -5.09
CA SER A 122 -6.58 14.72 -4.34
C SER A 122 -6.09 13.44 -3.70
N VAL A 123 -4.81 13.11 -3.92
CA VAL A 123 -4.19 11.91 -3.34
C VAL A 123 -2.85 12.32 -2.72
N CYS A 124 -2.68 12.05 -1.44
CA CYS A 124 -1.44 12.32 -0.72
C CYS A 124 -0.50 11.12 -0.85
N VAL A 125 0.79 11.40 -1.01
CA VAL A 125 1.82 10.35 -1.10
C VAL A 125 2.86 10.62 -0.02
N LYS A 126 3.22 9.57 0.74
CA LYS A 126 4.31 9.63 1.73
C LYS A 126 5.37 8.59 1.38
N ARG A 127 6.61 8.92 1.68
CA ARG A 127 7.70 7.96 1.59
C ARG A 127 7.72 7.10 2.85
N LEU A 128 8.44 5.98 2.81
CA LEU A 128 8.52 5.07 3.97
C LEU A 128 8.96 5.78 5.24
N GLU A 129 9.96 6.65 5.15
CA GLU A 129 10.43 7.37 6.33
C GLU A 129 9.35 8.28 6.91
N GLU A 130 8.62 8.99 6.06
CA GLU A 130 7.51 9.83 6.49
C GLU A 130 6.39 9.01 7.12
N PHE A 131 6.11 7.83 6.56
CA PHE A 131 5.13 6.90 7.10
C PHE A 131 5.53 6.43 8.49
N MET A 132 6.80 6.07 8.67
CA MET A 132 7.31 5.65 9.98
C MET A 132 7.16 6.77 11.01
N GLN A 133 7.46 8.01 10.62
CA GLN A 133 7.30 9.16 11.51
C GLN A 133 5.83 9.38 11.86
N ASP A 134 4.94 9.22 10.90
CA ASP A 134 3.50 9.36 11.13
C ASP A 134 2.97 8.30 12.09
N LEU A 135 3.48 7.09 12.03
CA LEU A 135 3.08 6.01 12.94
C LEU A 135 3.49 6.26 14.38
N GLN A 136 4.49 7.11 14.61
CA GLN A 136 4.96 7.44 15.96
C GLN A 136 4.10 8.52 16.65
N LYS A 137 3.24 9.15 15.89
CA LYS A 137 2.31 10.16 16.44
C LYS A 137 1.05 9.48 17.01
#